data_120f5fe729d7016491bb639ce16b7a44
#
_entry.id   120f5fe729d7016491bb639ce16b7a44
#
_cell.length_a   1.000
_cell.length_b   1.000
_cell.length_c   1.000
_cell.angle_alpha   90.00
_cell.angle_beta   90.00
_cell.angle_gamma   90.00
#
_symmetry.space_group_name_H-M   'P 1'
#
loop_
_entity.id
_entity.type
_entity.pdbx_description
1 polymer ?
#
loop_
_entity_poly.entity_id
_entity_poly.type
_entity_poly.pdbx_seq_one_letter_code
_entity_poly.pdbx_strand_id
1 'polypeptide(L)'
;MNGAGFLPGADANRPPAPGDLALPVAGHKLLTGPDGAFPRIGELPDRADWVPVGTLDGVPAWAADVADTEALPGDWQSWRRLAAHLPEPLATLAGRALAVITWRRTHRWCGACRAELADVPGETARRCPGCQLYVPLRLSAAVLVAITRPGPAGRSAPAGRAASASRPAELLLVRHSYGPTGLWALVAGFVEAGETLEAAAHREVREEVGLALDRVAYFGSQPWAMSGPGTLLTGFTATAADPNAEPVVDGRELTEARWFPLDALPAELPPAYSISRWLIDAVAAS
;
A
#
# COMPACT_ATOMS: atom_id res chain seq x y z
N MET A 1 -4.13 10.13 -7.47
CA MET A 1 -5.19 11.16 -7.35
C MET A 1 -5.49 11.28 -5.86
N ASN A 2 -5.08 12.39 -5.22
CA ASN A 2 -5.52 12.64 -3.85
C ASN A 2 -6.99 12.96 -3.91
N GLY A 3 -7.83 12.09 -3.33
CA GLY A 3 -9.27 12.31 -3.25
C GLY A 3 -9.55 13.68 -2.64
N ALA A 4 -10.46 14.43 -3.26
CA ALA A 4 -10.95 15.68 -2.71
C ALA A 4 -11.47 15.40 -1.29
N GLY A 5 -10.87 16.03 -0.27
CA GLY A 5 -11.36 15.95 1.10
C GLY A 5 -10.37 15.52 2.17
N PHE A 6 -9.42 14.61 1.90
CA PHE A 6 -8.42 14.21 2.90
C PHE A 6 -7.13 15.05 2.81
N LEU A 7 -6.75 15.67 3.93
CA LEU A 7 -5.47 16.38 4.09
C LEU A 7 -4.69 15.74 5.25
N PRO A 8 -3.46 15.21 5.00
CA PRO A 8 -2.59 14.72 6.04
C PRO A 8 -2.00 15.88 6.85
N GLY A 9 -1.76 15.67 8.12
CA GLY A 9 -1.31 16.72 9.03
C GLY A 9 -2.51 17.40 9.66
N ALA A 10 -2.66 17.29 10.95
CA ALA A 10 -3.73 18.00 11.67
C ALA A 10 -3.22 19.35 12.11
N ASP A 11 -4.14 20.27 12.26
CA ASP A 11 -3.95 21.39 13.15
C ASP A 11 -3.88 20.85 14.59
N ALA A 12 -2.68 20.38 14.96
CA ALA A 12 -2.38 19.79 16.27
C ALA A 12 -2.39 20.85 17.39
N ASN A 13 -2.71 22.11 17.05
CA ASN A 13 -2.67 23.24 17.98
C ASN A 13 -3.94 23.37 18.83
N ARG A 14 -4.91 22.48 18.64
CA ARG A 14 -6.11 22.43 19.48
C ARG A 14 -6.37 21.02 20.04
N PRO A 15 -7.04 20.89 21.18
CA PRO A 15 -7.52 19.60 21.65
C PRO A 15 -8.62 19.02 20.75
N PRO A 16 -8.87 17.70 20.79
CA PRO A 16 -10.01 17.09 20.11
C PRO A 16 -11.33 17.66 20.63
N ALA A 17 -12.29 17.83 19.74
CA ALA A 17 -13.63 18.34 20.06
C ALA A 17 -14.69 17.25 19.81
N PRO A 18 -15.86 17.30 20.50
CA PRO A 18 -16.89 16.26 20.39
C PRO A 18 -17.34 15.94 18.95
N GLY A 19 -17.32 16.93 18.05
CA GLY A 19 -17.71 16.76 16.64
C GLY A 19 -16.63 16.21 15.70
N ASP A 20 -15.40 16.05 16.17
CA ASP A 20 -14.28 15.55 15.37
C ASP A 20 -14.42 14.05 15.10
N LEU A 21 -13.83 13.57 14.00
CA LEU A 21 -13.76 12.15 13.70
C LEU A 21 -12.83 11.41 14.66
N ALA A 22 -13.27 10.26 15.14
CA ALA A 22 -12.52 9.37 16.01
C ALA A 22 -12.19 8.07 15.29
N LEU A 23 -10.91 7.70 15.26
CA LEU A 23 -10.41 6.47 14.70
C LEU A 23 -9.63 5.66 15.76
N PRO A 24 -10.32 5.00 16.70
CA PRO A 24 -9.69 4.08 17.63
C PRO A 24 -9.08 2.89 16.87
N VAL A 25 -7.87 2.49 17.24
CA VAL A 25 -7.10 1.42 16.60
C VAL A 25 -6.72 0.36 17.63
N ALA A 26 -7.15 -0.88 17.41
CA ALA A 26 -6.74 -2.05 18.19
C ALA A 26 -6.03 -3.07 17.27
N GLY A 27 -4.73 -3.28 17.47
CA GLY A 27 -3.95 -4.12 16.55
C GLY A 27 -3.99 -3.57 15.12
N HIS A 28 -4.61 -4.32 14.21
CA HIS A 28 -4.82 -3.94 12.80
C HIS A 28 -6.28 -3.62 12.47
N LYS A 29 -7.11 -3.38 13.49
CA LYS A 29 -8.52 -3.08 13.35
C LYS A 29 -8.81 -1.65 13.74
N LEU A 30 -9.82 -1.07 13.10
CA LEU A 30 -10.39 0.23 13.44
C LEU A 30 -11.83 0.03 13.90
N LEU A 31 -12.24 0.85 14.88
CA LEU A 31 -13.61 0.88 15.37
C LEU A 31 -14.51 1.62 14.35
N THR A 32 -15.65 1.02 14.05
CA THR A 32 -16.72 1.67 13.27
C THR A 32 -18.06 1.53 14.01
N GLY A 33 -19.00 2.38 13.69
CA GLY A 33 -20.39 2.24 14.10
C GLY A 33 -21.11 1.11 13.33
N PRO A 34 -22.39 0.85 13.68
CA PRO A 34 -23.20 -0.20 13.04
C PRO A 34 -23.41 0.03 11.53
N ASP A 35 -23.36 1.27 11.08
CA ASP A 35 -23.49 1.70 9.69
C ASP A 35 -22.16 1.70 8.92
N GLY A 36 -21.04 1.30 9.58
CA GLY A 36 -19.70 1.32 9.03
C GLY A 36 -19.02 2.71 9.06
N ALA A 37 -19.70 3.74 9.60
CA ALA A 37 -19.12 5.07 9.76
C ALA A 37 -18.11 5.12 10.92
N PHE A 38 -17.15 6.02 10.86
CA PHE A 38 -16.30 6.29 12.01
C PHE A 38 -17.04 7.14 13.05
N PRO A 39 -16.93 6.79 14.35
CA PRO A 39 -17.60 7.54 15.42
C PRO A 39 -17.04 8.96 15.53
N ARG A 40 -17.74 9.80 16.27
CA ARG A 40 -17.27 11.11 16.71
C ARG A 40 -16.63 11.00 18.09
N ILE A 41 -15.74 11.94 18.41
CA ILE A 41 -15.07 11.98 19.74
C ILE A 41 -16.10 11.99 20.88
N GLY A 42 -17.18 12.78 20.75
CA GLY A 42 -18.22 12.89 21.79
C GLY A 42 -19.13 11.66 21.94
N GLU A 43 -19.01 10.68 21.06
CA GLU A 43 -19.74 9.39 21.13
C GLU A 43 -18.95 8.32 21.89
N LEU A 44 -17.70 8.62 22.25
CA LEU A 44 -16.80 7.68 22.91
C LEU A 44 -16.48 8.13 24.35
N PRO A 45 -16.07 7.21 25.23
CA PRO A 45 -15.59 7.56 26.55
C PRO A 45 -14.42 8.54 26.51
N ASP A 46 -14.35 9.43 27.50
CA ASP A 46 -13.28 10.40 27.63
C ASP A 46 -11.91 9.73 27.68
N ARG A 47 -10.97 10.26 26.90
CA ARG A 47 -9.58 9.83 26.88
C ARG A 47 -8.64 10.96 26.47
N ALA A 48 -7.41 10.92 27.00
CA ALA A 48 -6.43 11.99 26.82
C ALA A 48 -5.37 11.70 25.72
N ASP A 49 -5.35 10.48 25.15
CA ASP A 49 -4.29 10.00 24.28
C ASP A 49 -4.62 10.09 22.78
N TRP A 50 -5.53 10.99 22.41
CA TRP A 50 -5.85 11.26 21.02
C TRP A 50 -4.67 11.87 20.27
N VAL A 51 -4.38 11.33 19.09
CA VAL A 51 -3.31 11.76 18.19
C VAL A 51 -3.93 12.29 16.90
N PRO A 52 -3.57 13.49 16.45
CA PRO A 52 -4.11 14.05 15.22
C PRO A 52 -3.61 13.25 14.01
N VAL A 53 -4.51 12.96 13.07
CA VAL A 53 -4.17 12.19 11.86
C VAL A 53 -4.50 12.91 10.56
N GLY A 54 -5.15 14.07 10.62
CA GLY A 54 -5.48 14.88 9.44
C GLY A 54 -6.87 15.47 9.52
N THR A 55 -7.38 15.89 8.37
CA THR A 55 -8.76 16.35 8.22
C THR A 55 -9.42 15.62 7.05
N LEU A 56 -10.70 15.38 7.16
CA LEU A 56 -11.55 14.89 6.07
C LEU A 56 -12.67 15.91 5.83
N ASP A 57 -12.73 16.48 4.64
CA ASP A 57 -13.71 17.54 4.29
C ASP A 57 -13.75 18.69 5.30
N GLY A 58 -12.57 19.09 5.80
CA GLY A 58 -12.40 20.13 6.81
C GLY A 58 -12.71 19.69 8.25
N VAL A 59 -13.18 18.47 8.48
CA VAL A 59 -13.42 17.91 9.82
C VAL A 59 -12.12 17.27 10.33
N PRO A 60 -11.57 17.71 11.49
CA PRO A 60 -10.41 17.10 12.09
C PRO A 60 -10.65 15.64 12.47
N ALA A 61 -9.60 14.83 12.35
CA ALA A 61 -9.63 13.43 12.65
C ALA A 61 -8.50 13.03 13.60
N TRP A 62 -8.83 12.20 14.57
CA TRP A 62 -7.96 11.80 15.66
C TRP A 62 -7.94 10.29 15.79
N ALA A 63 -6.76 9.72 15.97
CA ALA A 63 -6.61 8.30 16.26
C ALA A 63 -6.19 8.08 17.72
N ALA A 64 -6.54 6.93 18.27
CA ALA A 64 -6.09 6.53 19.59
C ALA A 64 -5.73 5.05 19.60
N ASP A 65 -4.71 4.71 20.41
CA ASP A 65 -4.32 3.33 20.66
C ASP A 65 -5.26 2.68 21.67
N VAL A 66 -5.94 1.62 21.28
CA VAL A 66 -6.82 0.85 22.17
C VAL A 66 -6.19 -0.52 22.38
N ALA A 67 -5.90 -0.85 23.62
CA ALA A 67 -5.22 -2.10 23.96
C ALA A 67 -6.06 -3.34 23.59
N ASP A 68 -7.39 -3.24 23.74
CA ASP A 68 -8.34 -4.33 23.50
C ASP A 68 -9.60 -3.82 22.79
N THR A 69 -10.15 -4.64 21.91
CA THR A 69 -11.43 -4.38 21.23
C THR A 69 -12.63 -4.42 22.19
N GLU A 70 -12.52 -5.09 23.33
CA GLU A 70 -13.57 -5.16 24.34
C GLU A 70 -13.72 -3.85 25.15
N ALA A 71 -12.70 -2.99 25.14
CA ALA A 71 -12.72 -1.73 25.85
C ALA A 71 -13.68 -0.67 25.28
N LEU A 72 -14.05 -0.80 24.01
CA LEU A 72 -14.99 0.08 23.33
C LEU A 72 -16.01 -0.73 22.53
N PRO A 73 -17.32 -0.55 22.78
CA PRO A 73 -18.36 -1.24 22.02
C PRO A 73 -18.40 -0.73 20.58
N GLY A 74 -18.66 -1.64 19.62
CA GLY A 74 -18.80 -1.32 18.21
C GLY A 74 -18.25 -2.42 17.30
N ASP A 75 -18.19 -2.17 16.00
CA ASP A 75 -17.69 -3.11 15.01
C ASP A 75 -16.21 -2.84 14.70
N TRP A 76 -15.36 -3.79 15.04
CA TRP A 76 -13.91 -3.71 14.83
C TRP A 76 -13.53 -4.35 13.50
N GLN A 77 -13.26 -3.54 12.50
CA GLN A 77 -12.99 -3.98 11.14
C GLN A 77 -11.52 -3.84 10.77
N SER A 78 -11.01 -4.83 10.01
CA SER A 78 -9.67 -4.72 9.44
C SER A 78 -9.63 -3.64 8.36
N TRP A 79 -8.48 -2.97 8.20
CA TRP A 79 -8.30 -1.99 7.12
C TRP A 79 -8.60 -2.57 5.73
N ARG A 80 -8.24 -3.83 5.47
CA ARG A 80 -8.54 -4.49 4.19
C ARG A 80 -10.04 -4.53 3.89
N ARG A 81 -10.85 -4.83 4.89
CA ARG A 81 -12.31 -4.82 4.75
C ARG A 81 -12.84 -3.41 4.51
N LEU A 82 -12.33 -2.44 5.28
CA LEU A 82 -12.71 -1.04 5.14
C LEU A 82 -12.32 -0.49 3.77
N ALA A 83 -11.10 -0.72 3.30
CA ALA A 83 -10.60 -0.25 2.01
C ALA A 83 -11.38 -0.82 0.81
N ALA A 84 -12.03 -1.99 0.96
CA ALA A 84 -12.86 -2.59 -0.08
C ALA A 84 -14.22 -1.92 -0.25
N HIS A 85 -14.69 -1.15 0.74
CA HIS A 85 -16.06 -0.62 0.77
C HIS A 85 -16.13 0.89 1.00
N LEU A 86 -15.11 1.49 1.63
CA LEU A 86 -15.08 2.93 1.90
C LEU A 86 -14.69 3.74 0.65
N PRO A 87 -15.20 4.97 0.51
CA PRO A 87 -14.65 5.93 -0.42
C PRO A 87 -13.14 6.14 -0.18
N GLU A 88 -12.38 6.35 -1.25
CA GLU A 88 -10.92 6.48 -1.22
C GLU A 88 -10.40 7.45 -0.13
N PRO A 89 -10.95 8.68 0.04
CA PRO A 89 -10.46 9.61 1.06
C PRO A 89 -10.59 9.05 2.48
N LEU A 90 -11.69 8.35 2.75
CA LEU A 90 -11.96 7.76 4.07
C LEU A 90 -11.10 6.52 4.33
N ALA A 91 -10.88 5.69 3.31
CA ALA A 91 -9.96 4.55 3.36
C ALA A 91 -8.50 5.01 3.58
N THR A 92 -8.11 6.12 2.95
CA THR A 92 -6.78 6.74 3.13
C THR A 92 -6.61 7.29 4.55
N LEU A 93 -7.61 7.98 5.08
CA LEU A 93 -7.62 8.45 6.49
C LEU A 93 -7.50 7.28 7.47
N ALA A 94 -8.27 6.21 7.27
CA ALA A 94 -8.22 5.00 8.09
C ALA A 94 -6.82 4.34 8.04
N GLY A 95 -6.24 4.24 6.84
CA GLY A 95 -4.88 3.74 6.64
C GLY A 95 -3.84 4.58 7.36
N ARG A 96 -3.97 5.92 7.32
CA ARG A 96 -3.08 6.82 8.05
C ARG A 96 -3.23 6.67 9.56
N ALA A 97 -4.44 6.55 10.10
CA ALA A 97 -4.66 6.32 11.51
C ALA A 97 -3.94 5.05 11.99
N LEU A 98 -4.10 3.96 11.24
CA LEU A 98 -3.42 2.69 11.49
C LEU A 98 -1.89 2.84 11.45
N ALA A 99 -1.36 3.52 10.43
CA ALA A 99 0.08 3.75 10.26
C ALA A 99 0.66 4.57 11.42
N VAL A 100 0.01 5.67 11.81
CA VAL A 100 0.44 6.55 12.90
C VAL A 100 0.45 5.79 14.23
N ILE A 101 -0.63 5.07 14.56
CA ILE A 101 -0.70 4.31 15.82
C ILE A 101 0.31 3.17 15.84
N THR A 102 0.46 2.42 14.74
CA THR A 102 1.46 1.35 14.64
C THR A 102 2.88 1.90 14.82
N TRP A 103 3.19 3.03 14.16
CA TRP A 103 4.48 3.69 14.32
C TRP A 103 4.71 4.14 15.77
N ARG A 104 3.71 4.71 16.45
CA ARG A 104 3.82 5.13 17.86
C ARG A 104 4.08 3.95 18.79
N ARG A 105 3.46 2.80 18.54
CA ARG A 105 3.71 1.56 19.31
C ARG A 105 5.14 1.05 19.15
N THR A 106 5.65 1.06 17.92
CA THR A 106 6.98 0.50 17.59
C THR A 106 8.12 1.48 17.84
N HIS A 107 7.84 2.79 17.93
CA HIS A 107 8.82 3.85 18.16
C HIS A 107 8.54 4.60 19.48
N ARG A 108 8.32 3.85 20.55
CA ARG A 108 8.14 4.40 21.88
C ARG A 108 9.47 4.84 22.52
N TRP A 109 10.53 4.08 22.26
CA TRP A 109 11.85 4.27 22.87
C TRP A 109 12.87 4.76 21.83
N CYS A 110 13.77 5.60 22.27
CA CYS A 110 14.89 6.06 21.46
C CYS A 110 15.84 4.91 21.12
N GLY A 111 16.07 4.65 19.82
CA GLY A 111 17.01 3.61 19.37
C GLY A 111 18.46 3.88 19.72
N ALA A 112 18.83 5.14 20.07
CA ALA A 112 20.20 5.52 20.41
C ALA A 112 20.47 5.44 21.93
N CYS A 113 19.58 5.95 22.79
CA CYS A 113 19.83 6.06 24.23
C CYS A 113 18.75 5.43 25.12
N ARG A 114 17.73 4.81 24.53
CA ARG A 114 16.62 4.11 25.23
C ARG A 114 15.71 4.99 26.08
N ALA A 115 15.85 6.32 26.05
CA ALA A 115 14.89 7.22 26.68
C ALA A 115 13.53 7.14 25.97
N GLU A 116 12.44 7.37 26.68
CA GLU A 116 11.11 7.47 26.07
C GLU A 116 11.05 8.69 25.15
N LEU A 117 10.50 8.52 23.95
CA LEU A 117 10.36 9.57 22.96
C LEU A 117 9.16 10.44 23.27
N ALA A 118 9.32 11.76 23.18
CA ALA A 118 8.25 12.74 23.30
C ALA A 118 7.74 13.17 21.93
N ASP A 119 6.46 13.49 21.84
CA ASP A 119 5.86 13.99 20.61
C ASP A 119 6.36 15.42 20.28
N VAL A 120 6.54 15.69 18.99
CA VAL A 120 6.84 17.03 18.50
C VAL A 120 5.51 17.73 18.16
N PRO A 121 5.16 18.84 18.82
CA PRO A 121 3.92 19.55 18.55
C PRO A 121 3.79 19.94 17.06
N GLY A 122 2.63 19.70 16.46
CA GLY A 122 2.34 20.04 15.06
C GLY A 122 2.95 19.10 14.02
N GLU A 123 3.68 18.06 14.44
CA GLU A 123 4.35 17.14 13.51
C GLU A 123 3.96 15.68 13.78
N THR A 124 4.00 14.86 12.73
CA THR A 124 3.96 13.39 12.90
C THR A 124 5.39 12.91 13.15
N ALA A 125 5.95 13.33 14.27
CA ALA A 125 7.34 13.05 14.66
C ALA A 125 7.45 12.97 16.18
N ARG A 126 8.54 12.34 16.64
CA ARG A 126 8.95 12.30 18.05
C ARG A 126 10.38 12.77 18.19
N ARG A 127 10.72 13.27 19.36
CA ARG A 127 12.08 13.69 19.70
C ARG A 127 12.50 13.06 21.02
N CYS A 128 13.75 12.63 21.07
CA CYS A 128 14.33 12.12 22.29
C CYS A 128 14.69 13.27 23.24
N PRO A 129 14.16 13.33 24.48
CA PRO A 129 14.55 14.37 25.43
C PRO A 129 16.00 14.21 25.93
N GLY A 130 16.54 12.98 25.89
CA GLY A 130 17.90 12.68 26.35
C GLY A 130 18.99 13.03 25.34
N CYS A 131 18.90 12.57 24.10
CA CYS A 131 19.94 12.75 23.07
C CYS A 131 19.51 13.62 21.88
N GLN A 132 18.32 14.20 21.90
CA GLN A 132 17.77 15.08 20.86
C GLN A 132 17.55 14.40 19.49
N LEU A 133 17.66 13.08 19.39
CA LEU A 133 17.36 12.36 18.15
C LEU A 133 15.94 12.68 17.69
N TYR A 134 15.82 13.18 16.46
CA TYR A 134 14.53 13.43 15.81
C TYR A 134 14.08 12.18 15.03
N VAL A 135 12.87 11.70 15.32
CA VAL A 135 12.30 10.48 14.77
C VAL A 135 10.97 10.81 14.06
N PRO A 136 10.99 11.11 12.75
CA PRO A 136 9.76 11.30 11.99
C PRO A 136 9.09 9.94 11.73
N LEU A 137 7.78 9.95 11.44
CA LEU A 137 7.13 8.78 10.86
C LEU A 137 7.80 8.46 9.53
N ARG A 138 8.28 7.23 9.40
CA ARG A 138 8.95 6.74 8.19
C ARG A 138 8.06 5.73 7.48
N LEU A 139 7.99 5.85 6.17
CA LEU A 139 7.37 4.86 5.30
C LEU A 139 8.48 4.03 4.64
N SER A 140 8.30 2.72 4.55
CA SER A 140 9.14 1.89 3.71
C SER A 140 8.74 2.10 2.25
N ALA A 141 9.68 2.40 1.38
CA ALA A 141 9.42 2.48 -0.05
C ALA A 141 9.45 1.08 -0.67
N ALA A 142 8.48 0.77 -1.52
CA ALA A 142 8.45 -0.47 -2.28
C ALA A 142 7.99 -0.19 -3.72
N VAL A 143 8.45 -1.00 -4.65
CA VAL A 143 8.09 -0.93 -6.06
C VAL A 143 7.19 -2.10 -6.44
N LEU A 144 6.31 -1.88 -7.44
CA LEU A 144 5.56 -2.93 -8.14
C LEU A 144 5.76 -2.71 -9.63
N VAL A 145 5.96 -3.79 -10.38
CA VAL A 145 6.26 -3.71 -11.81
C VAL A 145 5.29 -4.56 -12.62
N ALA A 146 4.47 -3.92 -13.46
CA ALA A 146 3.68 -4.58 -14.48
C ALA A 146 4.54 -4.77 -15.73
N ILE A 147 4.99 -5.99 -15.97
CA ILE A 147 5.91 -6.34 -17.04
C ILE A 147 5.13 -6.92 -18.20
N THR A 148 5.25 -6.33 -19.37
CA THR A 148 4.61 -6.83 -20.59
C THR A 148 5.61 -7.33 -21.62
N ARG A 149 5.13 -8.19 -22.51
CA ARG A 149 5.84 -8.58 -23.73
C ARG A 149 4.86 -8.69 -24.90
N PRO A 150 5.32 -8.58 -26.17
CA PRO A 150 4.50 -8.98 -27.30
C PRO A 150 4.10 -10.45 -27.18
N GLY A 151 2.87 -10.79 -27.50
CA GLY A 151 2.44 -12.18 -27.53
C GLY A 151 3.29 -13.03 -28.51
N PRO A 152 3.53 -14.32 -28.21
CA PRO A 152 4.40 -15.16 -29.06
C PRO A 152 3.90 -15.19 -30.50
N ALA A 153 4.80 -15.03 -31.47
CA ALA A 153 4.49 -15.09 -32.91
C ALA A 153 3.82 -16.44 -33.25
N GLY A 154 2.59 -16.41 -33.73
CA GLY A 154 1.85 -17.62 -34.07
C GLY A 154 2.60 -18.49 -35.06
N ARG A 155 2.62 -19.81 -34.84
CA ARG A 155 2.94 -20.76 -35.91
C ARG A 155 2.02 -20.43 -37.09
N SER A 156 2.64 -20.19 -38.25
CA SER A 156 2.10 -19.83 -39.54
C SER A 156 0.59 -20.00 -39.72
N ALA A 157 -0.14 -18.88 -39.87
CA ALA A 157 -1.42 -18.92 -40.57
C ALA A 157 -1.15 -19.29 -42.03
N PRO A 158 -1.99 -20.10 -42.69
CA PRO A 158 -1.81 -20.42 -44.11
C PRO A 158 -1.79 -19.14 -44.94
N ALA A 159 -0.84 -19.10 -45.91
CA ALA A 159 -0.62 -17.96 -46.78
C ALA A 159 -1.94 -17.54 -47.45
N GLY A 160 -2.41 -16.30 -47.20
CA GLY A 160 -3.57 -15.77 -47.90
C GLY A 160 -4.43 -14.76 -47.16
N ARG A 161 -4.18 -14.45 -45.90
CA ARG A 161 -4.83 -13.34 -45.21
C ARG A 161 -3.78 -12.41 -44.58
N ALA A 162 -3.97 -11.12 -44.84
CA ALA A 162 -3.06 -10.08 -44.35
C ALA A 162 -2.67 -10.29 -42.88
N ALA A 163 -1.36 -10.34 -42.63
CA ALA A 163 -0.75 -10.40 -41.28
C ALA A 163 -1.04 -9.11 -40.51
N SER A 164 -2.15 -9.05 -39.80
CA SER A 164 -2.54 -7.94 -38.91
C SER A 164 -3.27 -8.43 -37.68
N ALA A 165 -3.18 -9.68 -37.31
CA ALA A 165 -3.59 -10.11 -35.97
C ALA A 165 -2.30 -10.30 -35.15
N SER A 166 -1.75 -9.19 -34.64
CA SER A 166 -0.81 -9.27 -33.52
C SER A 166 -1.53 -10.02 -32.41
N ARG A 167 -0.95 -11.11 -31.91
CA ARG A 167 -1.45 -11.74 -30.69
C ARG A 167 -1.48 -10.71 -29.58
N PRO A 168 -2.48 -10.80 -28.68
CA PRO A 168 -2.54 -9.88 -27.54
C PRO A 168 -1.21 -9.92 -26.78
N ALA A 169 -0.75 -8.77 -26.34
CA ALA A 169 0.41 -8.69 -25.45
C ALA A 169 0.18 -9.55 -24.20
N GLU A 170 1.24 -9.99 -23.59
CA GLU A 170 1.19 -10.78 -22.35
C GLU A 170 1.69 -9.94 -21.17
N LEU A 171 1.08 -10.18 -20.00
CA LEU A 171 1.46 -9.62 -18.71
C LEU A 171 2.07 -10.73 -17.85
N LEU A 172 3.22 -10.47 -17.24
CA LEU A 172 3.80 -11.34 -16.24
C LEU A 172 3.06 -11.18 -14.91
N LEU A 173 2.55 -12.27 -14.38
CA LEU A 173 2.02 -12.35 -13.03
C LEU A 173 2.75 -13.41 -12.23
N VAL A 174 2.82 -13.19 -10.93
CA VAL A 174 3.55 -14.03 -9.97
C VAL A 174 2.67 -14.44 -8.80
N ARG A 175 3.04 -15.52 -8.11
CA ARG A 175 2.48 -15.92 -6.84
C ARG A 175 3.53 -15.82 -5.75
N HIS A 176 3.26 -14.99 -4.74
CA HIS A 176 4.14 -14.86 -3.60
C HIS A 176 3.99 -16.05 -2.63
N SER A 177 5.08 -16.42 -1.95
CA SER A 177 5.10 -17.44 -0.90
C SER A 177 4.44 -16.96 0.40
N TYR A 178 4.17 -15.67 0.52
CA TYR A 178 3.60 -15.00 1.69
C TYR A 178 2.32 -14.23 1.33
N GLY A 179 1.56 -13.84 2.36
CA GLY A 179 0.33 -13.07 2.17
C GLY A 179 -0.86 -13.94 1.78
N PRO A 180 -1.87 -13.39 1.07
CA PRO A 180 -3.04 -14.16 0.64
C PRO A 180 -2.64 -15.22 -0.39
N THR A 181 -2.76 -16.48 -0.02
CA THR A 181 -2.42 -17.60 -0.91
C THR A 181 -3.34 -17.66 -2.12
N GLY A 182 -2.77 -17.95 -3.27
CA GLY A 182 -3.50 -18.18 -4.52
C GLY A 182 -3.75 -16.96 -5.39
N LEU A 183 -3.41 -15.73 -4.96
CA LEU A 183 -3.52 -14.55 -5.82
C LEU A 183 -2.36 -14.47 -6.81
N TRP A 184 -2.69 -14.10 -8.03
CA TRP A 184 -1.73 -13.66 -9.03
C TRP A 184 -1.51 -12.16 -8.90
N ALA A 185 -0.28 -11.74 -8.65
CA ALA A 185 0.10 -10.35 -8.40
C ALA A 185 1.26 -9.91 -9.30
N LEU A 186 1.71 -8.68 -9.13
CA LEU A 186 2.90 -8.16 -9.80
C LEU A 186 4.16 -8.48 -8.98
N VAL A 187 5.32 -8.48 -9.64
CA VAL A 187 6.63 -8.48 -8.97
C VAL A 187 6.71 -7.23 -8.09
N ALA A 188 7.14 -7.38 -6.84
CA ALA A 188 7.16 -6.30 -5.88
C ALA A 188 8.20 -6.52 -4.78
N GLY A 189 9.01 -5.48 -4.51
CA GLY A 189 9.98 -5.55 -3.44
C GLY A 189 10.33 -4.19 -2.84
N PHE A 190 11.12 -4.19 -1.76
CA PHE A 190 11.51 -2.98 -1.06
C PHE A 190 12.73 -2.31 -1.72
N VAL A 191 12.74 -0.99 -1.63
CA VAL A 191 13.87 -0.17 -2.09
C VAL A 191 15.00 -0.24 -1.07
N GLU A 192 16.20 -0.53 -1.52
CA GLU A 192 17.41 -0.60 -0.71
C GLU A 192 18.06 0.79 -0.55
N ALA A 193 18.84 0.98 0.52
CA ALA A 193 19.55 2.23 0.73
C ALA A 193 20.57 2.48 -0.39
N GLY A 194 20.44 3.61 -1.08
CA GLY A 194 21.30 3.99 -2.20
C GLY A 194 20.71 3.70 -3.58
N GLU A 195 19.55 3.07 -3.66
CA GLU A 195 18.84 2.85 -4.92
C GLU A 195 17.90 4.01 -5.28
N THR A 196 17.67 4.19 -6.58
CA THR A 196 16.46 4.86 -7.07
C THR A 196 15.30 3.86 -7.18
N LEU A 197 14.07 4.36 -7.31
CA LEU A 197 12.90 3.50 -7.50
C LEU A 197 13.00 2.65 -8.78
N GLU A 198 13.55 3.24 -9.85
CA GLU A 198 13.78 2.54 -11.12
C GLU A 198 14.85 1.46 -10.98
N ALA A 199 15.93 1.73 -10.23
CA ALA A 199 16.97 0.74 -9.98
C ALA A 199 16.41 -0.45 -9.16
N ALA A 200 15.61 -0.17 -8.13
CA ALA A 200 14.92 -1.20 -7.37
C ALA A 200 13.99 -2.05 -8.25
N ALA A 201 13.23 -1.43 -9.17
CA ALA A 201 12.38 -2.17 -10.11
C ALA A 201 13.18 -3.14 -11.00
N HIS A 202 14.35 -2.71 -11.51
CA HIS A 202 15.25 -3.57 -12.28
C HIS A 202 15.87 -4.69 -11.44
N ARG A 203 16.27 -4.42 -10.20
CA ARG A 203 16.87 -5.40 -9.30
C ARG A 203 15.85 -6.46 -8.90
N GLU A 204 14.68 -6.07 -8.38
CA GLU A 204 13.64 -6.98 -7.92
C GLU A 204 13.18 -7.93 -9.05
N VAL A 205 12.95 -7.39 -10.25
CA VAL A 205 12.56 -8.24 -11.39
C VAL A 205 13.67 -9.23 -11.78
N ARG A 206 14.94 -8.83 -11.68
CA ARG A 206 16.06 -9.73 -11.94
C ARG A 206 16.20 -10.80 -10.87
N GLU A 207 16.05 -10.43 -9.59
CA GLU A 207 16.19 -11.33 -8.45
C GLU A 207 15.05 -12.34 -8.35
N GLU A 208 13.80 -11.87 -8.49
CA GLU A 208 12.63 -12.71 -8.29
C GLU A 208 12.27 -13.59 -9.50
N VAL A 209 12.46 -13.08 -10.73
CA VAL A 209 12.01 -13.78 -11.95
C VAL A 209 13.08 -13.89 -13.05
N GLY A 210 14.32 -13.43 -12.81
CA GLY A 210 15.44 -13.59 -13.75
C GLY A 210 15.36 -12.75 -15.03
N LEU A 211 14.44 -11.79 -15.13
CA LEU A 211 14.22 -11.01 -16.33
C LEU A 211 14.98 -9.69 -16.32
N ALA A 212 15.38 -9.21 -17.50
CA ALA A 212 15.83 -7.84 -17.70
C ALA A 212 14.66 -6.99 -18.23
N LEU A 213 14.59 -5.74 -17.79
CA LEU A 213 13.56 -4.79 -18.21
C LEU A 213 14.08 -3.78 -19.22
N ASP A 214 13.17 -3.34 -20.10
CA ASP A 214 13.27 -2.17 -20.95
C ASP A 214 12.08 -1.23 -20.66
N ARG A 215 12.25 0.09 -20.94
CA ARG A 215 11.18 1.11 -20.86
C ARG A 215 10.41 1.11 -19.54
N VAL A 216 11.11 1.18 -18.41
CA VAL A 216 10.48 1.37 -17.10
C VAL A 216 9.86 2.77 -17.03
N ALA A 217 8.55 2.85 -16.74
CA ALA A 217 7.82 4.11 -16.65
C ALA A 217 6.96 4.15 -15.38
N TYR A 218 7.02 5.30 -14.66
CA TYR A 218 6.20 5.53 -13.49
C TYR A 218 4.70 5.55 -13.85
N PHE A 219 3.90 4.83 -13.06
CA PHE A 219 2.45 4.77 -13.22
C PHE A 219 1.72 5.56 -12.14
N GLY A 220 2.08 5.38 -10.89
CA GLY A 220 1.42 5.99 -9.74
C GLY A 220 1.97 5.49 -8.42
N SER A 221 1.41 5.96 -7.31
CA SER A 221 1.78 5.50 -5.98
C SER A 221 0.57 5.39 -5.06
N GLN A 222 0.69 4.53 -4.04
CA GLN A 222 -0.34 4.32 -3.04
C GLN A 222 0.27 4.13 -1.66
N PRO A 223 -0.17 4.87 -0.62
CA PRO A 223 0.16 4.53 0.76
C PRO A 223 -0.53 3.22 1.14
N TRP A 224 0.23 2.29 1.74
CA TRP A 224 -0.22 0.96 2.11
C TRP A 224 -0.01 0.70 3.59
N ALA A 225 -1.09 0.59 4.35
CA ALA A 225 -1.05 0.51 5.82
C ALA A 225 -0.83 -0.91 6.37
N MET A 226 -0.64 -1.90 5.49
CA MET A 226 -0.60 -3.32 5.88
C MET A 226 0.78 -3.86 6.24
N SER A 227 1.84 -3.09 5.99
CA SER A 227 3.22 -3.52 6.23
C SER A 227 3.91 -2.56 7.20
N GLY A 228 4.19 -3.03 8.42
CA GLY A 228 4.81 -2.22 9.47
C GLY A 228 4.05 -0.92 9.76
N PRO A 229 4.75 0.19 10.01
CA PRO A 229 4.13 1.50 10.23
C PRO A 229 3.60 2.15 8.94
N GLY A 230 3.74 1.46 7.80
CA GLY A 230 3.26 1.90 6.49
C GLY A 230 4.30 1.75 5.40
N THR A 231 3.82 1.47 4.19
CA THR A 231 4.64 1.37 2.98
C THR A 231 4.11 2.37 1.96
N LEU A 232 5.00 3.01 1.21
CA LEU A 232 4.64 3.72 0.00
C LEU A 232 4.91 2.79 -1.19
N LEU A 233 3.85 2.26 -1.77
CA LEU A 233 3.92 1.45 -2.98
C LEU A 233 4.05 2.36 -4.19
N THR A 234 5.06 2.13 -5.04
CA THR A 234 5.28 2.87 -6.28
C THR A 234 5.18 1.92 -7.46
N GLY A 235 4.20 2.14 -8.30
CA GLY A 235 3.90 1.30 -9.46
C GLY A 235 4.62 1.76 -10.72
N PHE A 236 5.16 0.79 -11.45
CA PHE A 236 5.80 0.98 -12.75
C PHE A 236 5.20 0.06 -13.80
N THR A 237 5.13 0.53 -15.04
CA THR A 237 4.98 -0.33 -16.21
C THR A 237 6.34 -0.53 -16.86
N ALA A 238 6.58 -1.72 -17.40
CA ALA A 238 7.82 -2.04 -18.09
C ALA A 238 7.58 -3.07 -19.21
N THR A 239 8.55 -3.18 -20.11
CA THR A 239 8.60 -4.28 -21.09
C THR A 239 9.76 -5.19 -20.79
N ALA A 240 9.62 -6.50 -21.06
CA ALA A 240 10.74 -7.42 -21.00
C ALA A 240 11.74 -7.06 -22.11
N ALA A 241 13.03 -6.98 -21.77
CA ALA A 241 14.08 -6.65 -22.75
C ALA A 241 14.25 -7.75 -23.82
N ASP A 242 14.06 -9.01 -23.44
CA ASP A 242 13.94 -10.14 -24.38
C ASP A 242 12.47 -10.63 -24.35
N PRO A 243 11.72 -10.46 -25.44
CA PRO A 243 10.33 -10.90 -25.52
C PRO A 243 10.15 -12.43 -25.48
N ASN A 244 11.22 -13.21 -25.67
CA ASN A 244 11.18 -14.66 -25.60
C ASN A 244 11.66 -15.21 -24.24
N ALA A 245 12.11 -14.37 -23.35
CA ALA A 245 12.58 -14.82 -22.03
C ALA A 245 11.41 -15.40 -21.21
N GLU A 246 11.65 -16.54 -20.61
CA GLU A 246 10.73 -17.14 -19.64
C GLU A 246 11.17 -16.84 -18.22
N PRO A 247 10.23 -16.58 -17.31
CA PRO A 247 10.56 -16.25 -15.91
C PRO A 247 11.12 -17.49 -15.20
N VAL A 248 12.12 -17.27 -14.36
CA VAL A 248 12.69 -18.27 -13.47
C VAL A 248 12.54 -17.77 -12.05
N VAL A 249 11.65 -18.39 -11.27
CA VAL A 249 11.42 -18.01 -9.88
C VAL A 249 12.58 -18.42 -8.97
N ASP A 250 12.87 -17.60 -7.98
CA ASP A 250 13.92 -17.86 -6.98
C ASP A 250 13.57 -19.00 -6.00
N GLY A 251 12.26 -19.36 -5.91
CA GLY A 251 11.73 -20.39 -5.03
C GLY A 251 11.72 -20.01 -3.55
N ARG A 252 12.02 -18.76 -3.20
CA ARG A 252 12.00 -18.23 -1.82
C ARG A 252 10.83 -17.29 -1.60
N GLU A 253 10.80 -16.21 -2.36
CA GLU A 253 9.76 -15.18 -2.27
C GLU A 253 8.61 -15.46 -3.21
N LEU A 254 8.91 -16.07 -4.37
CA LEU A 254 7.93 -16.49 -5.35
C LEU A 254 7.82 -18.00 -5.46
N THR A 255 6.59 -18.49 -5.59
CA THR A 255 6.30 -19.92 -5.84
C THR A 255 6.02 -20.18 -7.31
N GLU A 256 5.57 -19.19 -8.06
CA GLU A 256 5.18 -19.32 -9.46
C GLU A 256 5.26 -17.98 -10.19
N ALA A 257 5.64 -18.01 -11.48
CA ALA A 257 5.58 -16.87 -12.38
C ALA A 257 5.10 -17.36 -13.76
N ARG A 258 4.17 -16.62 -14.38
CA ARG A 258 3.62 -16.97 -15.69
C ARG A 258 3.28 -15.74 -16.52
N TRP A 259 3.43 -15.86 -17.81
CA TRP A 259 2.88 -14.94 -18.79
C TRP A 259 1.41 -15.24 -19.05
N PHE A 260 0.56 -14.23 -18.97
CA PHE A 260 -0.87 -14.31 -19.25
C PHE A 260 -1.23 -13.37 -20.39
N PRO A 261 -1.97 -13.83 -21.41
CA PRO A 261 -2.54 -12.95 -22.42
C PRO A 261 -3.42 -11.88 -21.75
N LEU A 262 -3.31 -10.62 -22.19
CA LEU A 262 -4.07 -9.51 -21.59
C LEU A 262 -5.59 -9.68 -21.70
N ASP A 263 -6.06 -10.42 -22.71
CA ASP A 263 -7.47 -10.77 -22.91
C ASP A 263 -7.93 -12.03 -22.16
N ALA A 264 -7.01 -12.69 -21.43
CA ALA A 264 -7.27 -13.93 -20.68
C ALA A 264 -6.55 -13.97 -19.32
N LEU A 265 -6.65 -12.86 -18.57
CA LEU A 265 -6.08 -12.77 -17.22
C LEU A 265 -6.81 -13.72 -16.25
N PRO A 266 -6.12 -14.24 -15.22
CA PRO A 266 -6.75 -15.11 -14.22
C PRO A 266 -7.77 -14.33 -13.38
N ALA A 267 -8.69 -15.06 -12.73
CA ALA A 267 -9.73 -14.46 -11.88
C ALA A 267 -9.17 -14.03 -10.52
N GLU A 268 -8.17 -14.73 -10.01
CA GLU A 268 -7.56 -14.51 -8.70
C GLU A 268 -6.55 -13.37 -8.74
N LEU A 269 -7.03 -12.15 -8.92
CA LEU A 269 -6.24 -10.91 -8.95
C LEU A 269 -6.34 -10.13 -7.63
N PRO A 270 -5.42 -9.17 -7.37
CA PRO A 270 -5.49 -8.29 -6.23
C PRO A 270 -6.82 -7.50 -6.19
N PRO A 271 -7.27 -7.08 -4.98
CA PRO A 271 -8.53 -6.34 -4.86
C PRO A 271 -8.49 -5.00 -5.60
N ALA A 272 -9.64 -4.54 -6.07
CA ALA A 272 -9.79 -3.34 -6.90
C ALA A 272 -9.27 -2.04 -6.25
N TYR A 273 -9.17 -1.99 -4.92
CA TYR A 273 -8.62 -0.84 -4.20
C TYR A 273 -7.08 -0.78 -4.18
N SER A 274 -6.37 -1.82 -4.68
CA SER A 274 -4.90 -1.86 -4.65
C SER A 274 -4.27 -1.33 -5.94
N ILE A 275 -3.15 -0.62 -5.81
CA ILE A 275 -2.38 -0.14 -6.96
C ILE A 275 -1.88 -1.29 -7.85
N SER A 276 -1.65 -2.47 -7.30
CA SER A 276 -1.33 -3.67 -8.09
C SER A 276 -2.44 -3.99 -9.07
N ARG A 277 -3.72 -3.90 -8.63
CA ARG A 277 -4.86 -4.11 -9.52
C ARG A 277 -5.03 -2.96 -10.51
N TRP A 278 -4.83 -1.71 -10.10
CA TRP A 278 -4.91 -0.56 -11.01
C TRP A 278 -3.91 -0.67 -12.16
N LEU A 279 -2.68 -1.12 -11.87
CA LEU A 279 -1.66 -1.38 -12.89
C LEU A 279 -2.08 -2.49 -13.85
N ILE A 280 -2.57 -3.63 -13.33
CA ILE A 280 -3.05 -4.75 -14.14
C ILE A 280 -4.18 -4.29 -15.07
N ASP A 281 -5.18 -3.61 -14.53
CA ASP A 281 -6.33 -3.15 -15.30
C ASP A 281 -5.94 -2.11 -16.37
N ALA A 282 -5.02 -1.19 -16.04
CA ALA A 282 -4.54 -0.17 -16.98
C ALA A 282 -3.76 -0.79 -18.14
N VAL A 283 -2.93 -1.79 -17.88
CA VAL A 283 -2.18 -2.51 -18.92
C VAL A 283 -3.12 -3.38 -19.77
N ALA A 284 -4.15 -3.99 -19.17
CA ALA A 284 -5.12 -4.78 -19.90
C ALA A 284 -6.04 -3.94 -20.81
N ALA A 285 -6.20 -2.65 -20.51
CA ALA A 285 -7.04 -1.73 -21.29
C ALA A 285 -6.26 -1.00 -22.40
N SER A 286 -4.92 -1.11 -22.47
CA SER A 286 -4.05 -0.42 -23.44
C SER A 286 -3.81 -1.27 -24.69
#